data_fe1724fa11de2c22d67a7177d9ca9071
#
_entry.id   fe1724fa11de2c22d67a7177d9ca9071
#
_cell.length_a   1.000
_cell.length_b   1.000
_cell.length_c   1.000
_cell.angle_alpha   90.00
_cell.angle_beta   90.00
_cell.angle_gamma   90.00
#
_symmetry.space_group_name_H-M   'P 1'
#
loop_
_entity.id
_entity.type
_entity.pdbx_description
1 polymer ?
#
loop_
_entity_poly.entity_id
_entity_poly.type
_entity_poly.pdbx_seq_one_letter_code
_entity_poly.pdbx_strand_id
1 'polypeptide(L)'
;MTADIEGVEDRGEPTSLMEPLLIATDSRHRPALTDLALELAARSAGLHRSLPTALRGALAHIVRAMNCYYSNLIEGHDTHPVDIERALAGDYSQDAHRRDLQIEARAHIAVQHWIDGGGLEALPTTRRAITEIHRRFCEQLPEDLLAVEMPAGRHNIRLIPGELRRQDVVVGRHIPISAPAVPRFLARYEEVYGGLGKTESVMAAAAAHHRLLWIHPFLDGNGRVARLVSHATLLQTLDTGALWSIARGLARHVDDYKGYLAACDLPRRNDLDGRGPLSEEALVAFTQFFLHTCLDQVRFMEELMQPGHLRARILLWAEDEIRLNRLPPKATRILEALLYRGELPRSEAAAIVDAGERHARRIVSALMDRGAISSEGPRSPLHLAFPATLAPRWMPGLFPEKRA
;
A
#
# COMPACT_ATOMS: atom_id res chain seq x y z
N MET A 1 -35.57 22.11 -6.42
CA MET A 1 -36.33 20.93 -6.78
C MET A 1 -35.40 19.76 -6.62
N THR A 2 -35.45 19.08 -5.47
CA THR A 2 -34.75 17.83 -5.20
C THR A 2 -35.45 16.77 -6.02
N ALA A 3 -34.80 16.28 -7.09
CA ALA A 3 -35.26 15.09 -7.77
C ALA A 3 -35.20 13.94 -6.77
N ASP A 4 -36.34 13.37 -6.46
CA ASP A 4 -36.47 12.12 -5.72
C ASP A 4 -35.63 11.06 -6.47
N ILE A 5 -34.47 10.70 -5.90
CA ILE A 5 -33.71 9.53 -6.32
C ILE A 5 -34.61 8.36 -5.88
N GLU A 6 -35.26 7.70 -6.83
CA GLU A 6 -35.97 6.44 -6.56
C GLU A 6 -35.08 5.55 -5.71
N GLY A 7 -35.49 5.31 -4.47
CA GLY A 7 -34.71 4.54 -3.51
C GLY A 7 -34.55 3.11 -4.03
N VAL A 8 -33.30 2.64 -4.09
CA VAL A 8 -33.02 1.23 -4.38
C VAL A 8 -33.65 0.38 -3.27
N GLU A 9 -34.48 -0.58 -3.66
CA GLU A 9 -35.18 -1.48 -2.73
C GLU A 9 -34.19 -2.46 -2.10
N ASP A 10 -34.34 -2.68 -0.78
CA ASP A 10 -33.62 -3.76 -0.09
C ASP A 10 -34.16 -5.12 -0.55
N ARG A 11 -33.30 -5.89 -1.23
CA ARG A 11 -33.67 -7.23 -1.70
C ARG A 11 -33.75 -8.29 -0.59
N GLY A 12 -33.50 -7.89 0.67
CA GLY A 12 -33.60 -8.78 1.82
C GLY A 12 -32.46 -9.82 1.92
N GLU A 13 -31.29 -9.55 1.29
CA GLU A 13 -30.18 -10.50 1.30
C GLU A 13 -29.72 -10.82 2.72
N PRO A 14 -29.65 -12.11 3.12
CA PRO A 14 -29.11 -12.50 4.40
C PRO A 14 -27.58 -12.40 4.40
N THR A 15 -26.98 -12.00 5.53
CA THR A 15 -25.52 -11.84 5.64
C THR A 15 -24.76 -13.14 5.45
N SER A 16 -25.43 -14.29 5.59
CA SER A 16 -24.86 -15.61 5.29
C SER A 16 -24.43 -15.78 3.83
N LEU A 17 -24.91 -14.97 2.89
CA LEU A 17 -24.51 -15.03 1.49
C LEU A 17 -23.01 -14.84 1.28
N MET A 18 -22.31 -14.13 2.17
CA MET A 18 -20.86 -13.94 2.06
C MET A 18 -20.04 -14.99 2.83
N GLU A 19 -20.67 -16.02 3.40
CA GLU A 19 -19.96 -17.07 4.11
C GLU A 19 -19.39 -18.16 3.17
N PRO A 20 -18.21 -18.76 3.52
CA PRO A 20 -17.51 -18.61 4.80
C PRO A 20 -16.73 -17.29 4.89
N LEU A 21 -16.74 -16.67 6.06
CA LEU A 21 -15.93 -15.49 6.38
C LEU A 21 -14.52 -15.88 6.83
N LEU A 22 -14.37 -17.04 7.43
CA LEU A 22 -13.12 -17.62 7.91
C LEU A 22 -12.97 -19.04 7.38
N ILE A 23 -11.75 -19.49 7.22
CA ILE A 23 -11.43 -20.89 6.94
C ILE A 23 -11.75 -21.69 8.22
N ALA A 24 -12.51 -22.77 8.07
CA ALA A 24 -12.98 -23.58 9.19
C ALA A 24 -11.84 -24.06 10.09
N THR A 25 -12.09 -24.14 11.40
CA THR A 25 -11.06 -24.55 12.37
C THR A 25 -10.61 -25.99 12.20
N ASP A 26 -11.46 -26.83 11.64
CA ASP A 26 -11.21 -28.24 11.29
C ASP A 26 -10.74 -28.43 9.85
N SER A 27 -10.50 -27.36 9.10
CA SER A 27 -10.01 -27.45 7.73
C SER A 27 -8.61 -28.09 7.69
N ARG A 28 -8.45 -29.09 6.82
CA ARG A 28 -7.15 -29.74 6.56
C ARG A 28 -6.04 -28.80 6.10
N HIS A 29 -6.40 -27.62 5.59
CA HIS A 29 -5.46 -26.61 5.08
C HIS A 29 -4.92 -25.69 6.16
N ARG A 30 -5.58 -25.67 7.33
CA ARG A 30 -5.26 -24.73 8.40
C ARG A 30 -3.83 -24.85 8.96
N PRO A 31 -3.24 -26.05 9.15
CA PRO A 31 -1.85 -26.14 9.61
C PRO A 31 -0.87 -25.39 8.67
N ALA A 32 -0.98 -25.63 7.35
CA ALA A 32 -0.10 -24.98 6.38
C ALA A 32 -0.29 -23.45 6.34
N LEU A 33 -1.52 -22.94 6.50
CA LEU A 33 -1.80 -21.50 6.56
C LEU A 33 -1.24 -20.89 7.86
N THR A 34 -1.30 -21.62 8.96
CA THR A 34 -0.71 -21.19 10.24
C THR A 34 0.81 -21.06 10.12
N ASP A 35 1.46 -22.04 9.50
CA ASP A 35 2.91 -22.00 9.26
C ASP A 35 3.31 -20.80 8.40
N LEU A 36 2.56 -20.51 7.32
CA LEU A 36 2.76 -19.31 6.50
C LEU A 36 2.59 -18.01 7.29
N ALA A 37 1.57 -17.94 8.15
CA ALA A 37 1.32 -16.76 8.97
C ALA A 37 2.44 -16.52 9.99
N LEU A 38 2.95 -17.60 10.61
CA LEU A 38 4.07 -17.54 11.55
C LEU A 38 5.38 -17.17 10.84
N GLU A 39 5.67 -17.74 9.67
CA GLU A 39 6.84 -17.36 8.87
C GLU A 39 6.76 -15.88 8.48
N LEU A 40 5.62 -15.41 8.01
CA LEU A 40 5.41 -14.01 7.66
C LEU A 40 5.66 -13.08 8.86
N ALA A 41 5.15 -13.44 10.04
CA ALA A 41 5.36 -12.66 11.26
C ALA A 41 6.85 -12.60 11.65
N ALA A 42 7.54 -13.75 11.62
CA ALA A 42 8.95 -13.84 11.98
C ALA A 42 9.84 -13.03 11.02
N ARG A 43 9.63 -13.18 9.70
CA ARG A 43 10.42 -12.46 8.69
C ARG A 43 10.13 -10.96 8.70
N SER A 44 8.87 -10.55 8.80
CA SER A 44 8.49 -9.13 8.86
C SER A 44 9.15 -8.42 10.04
N ALA A 45 9.09 -9.03 11.23
CA ALA A 45 9.77 -8.53 12.43
C ALA A 45 11.30 -8.56 12.28
N GLY A 46 11.85 -9.58 11.63
CA GLY A 46 13.29 -9.70 11.32
C GLY A 46 13.77 -8.54 10.46
N LEU A 47 13.10 -8.26 9.35
CA LEU A 47 13.39 -7.13 8.47
C LEU A 47 13.33 -5.80 9.24
N HIS A 48 12.25 -5.56 9.99
CA HIS A 48 12.09 -4.32 10.77
C HIS A 48 13.22 -4.10 11.76
N ARG A 49 13.63 -5.14 12.49
CA ARG A 49 14.69 -5.04 13.50
C ARG A 49 16.10 -4.99 12.93
N SER A 50 16.31 -5.47 11.71
CA SER A 50 17.62 -5.47 11.05
C SER A 50 18.10 -4.09 10.61
N LEU A 51 17.19 -3.10 10.54
CA LEU A 51 17.48 -1.78 9.99
C LEU A 51 17.58 -0.70 11.09
N PRO A 52 18.58 0.21 11.02
CA PRO A 52 18.63 1.40 11.88
C PRO A 52 17.36 2.25 11.81
N THR A 53 16.95 2.84 12.93
CA THR A 53 15.69 3.59 13.02
C THR A 53 15.61 4.73 12.00
N ALA A 54 16.68 5.51 11.82
CA ALA A 54 16.72 6.60 10.86
C ALA A 54 16.55 6.11 9.41
N LEU A 55 17.13 4.95 9.07
CA LEU A 55 16.98 4.35 7.74
C LEU A 55 15.55 3.85 7.50
N ARG A 56 14.88 3.32 8.53
CA ARG A 56 13.48 2.86 8.43
C ARG A 56 12.53 3.98 8.01
N GLY A 57 12.68 5.18 8.57
CA GLY A 57 11.86 6.34 8.21
C GLY A 57 11.99 6.73 6.73
N ALA A 58 13.23 6.79 6.23
CA ALA A 58 13.50 7.09 4.83
C ALA A 58 12.96 6.01 3.88
N LEU A 59 13.08 4.72 4.27
CA LEU A 59 12.55 3.60 3.50
C LEU A 59 11.03 3.56 3.50
N ALA A 60 10.38 3.81 4.63
CA ALA A 60 8.92 3.87 4.70
C ALA A 60 8.33 4.91 3.73
N HIS A 61 9.06 6.01 3.48
CA HIS A 61 8.63 7.01 2.48
C HIS A 61 8.58 6.43 1.06
N ILE A 62 9.66 5.76 0.61
CA ILE A 62 9.65 5.19 -0.76
C ILE A 62 8.75 3.96 -0.86
N VAL A 63 8.57 3.19 0.21
CA VAL A 63 7.61 2.08 0.25
C VAL A 63 6.18 2.57 0.11
N ARG A 64 5.82 3.73 0.69
CA ARG A 64 4.51 4.36 0.46
C ARG A 64 4.31 4.74 -1.00
N ALA A 65 5.32 5.35 -1.63
CA ALA A 65 5.26 5.66 -3.06
C ALA A 65 5.13 4.39 -3.92
N MET A 66 5.86 3.33 -3.56
CA MET A 66 5.75 2.01 -4.20
C MET A 66 4.34 1.41 -4.02
N ASN A 67 3.79 1.43 -2.81
CA ASN A 67 2.46 0.92 -2.54
C ASN A 67 1.39 1.67 -3.34
N CYS A 68 1.48 2.99 -3.37
CA CYS A 68 0.60 3.84 -4.15
C CYS A 68 0.69 3.52 -5.64
N TYR A 69 1.90 3.49 -6.21
CA TYR A 69 2.12 3.18 -7.62
C TYR A 69 1.46 1.86 -8.02
N TYR A 70 1.76 0.77 -7.30
CA TYR A 70 1.22 -0.55 -7.63
C TYR A 70 -0.27 -0.69 -7.34
N SER A 71 -0.78 -0.02 -6.30
CA SER A 71 -2.22 0.02 -6.03
C SER A 71 -2.99 0.70 -7.17
N ASN A 72 -2.47 1.82 -7.68
CA ASN A 72 -3.05 2.52 -8.81
C ASN A 72 -2.92 1.72 -10.12
N LEU A 73 -1.79 1.03 -10.32
CA LEU A 73 -1.58 0.19 -11.50
C LEU A 73 -2.61 -0.95 -11.60
N ILE A 74 -3.04 -1.55 -10.49
CA ILE A 74 -4.12 -2.55 -10.46
C ILE A 74 -5.44 -1.98 -11.00
N GLU A 75 -5.70 -0.70 -10.75
CA GLU A 75 -6.89 0.02 -11.24
C GLU A 75 -6.73 0.52 -12.70
N GLY A 76 -5.57 0.32 -13.31
CA GLY A 76 -5.27 0.81 -14.66
C GLY A 76 -4.66 2.22 -14.69
N HIS A 77 -4.34 2.80 -13.56
CA HIS A 77 -3.77 4.13 -13.42
C HIS A 77 -2.23 4.03 -13.32
N ASP A 78 -1.53 4.21 -14.44
CA ASP A 78 -0.06 4.17 -14.49
C ASP A 78 0.55 5.55 -14.21
N THR A 79 0.65 5.89 -12.93
CA THR A 79 1.31 7.12 -12.48
C THR A 79 2.78 6.85 -12.24
N HIS A 80 3.67 7.34 -13.11
CA HIS A 80 5.10 7.08 -12.99
C HIS A 80 5.65 7.53 -11.61
N PRO A 81 6.55 6.75 -10.95
CA PRO A 81 7.06 7.06 -9.61
C PRO A 81 7.67 8.46 -9.46
N VAL A 82 8.33 8.97 -10.50
CA VAL A 82 8.87 10.34 -10.51
C VAL A 82 7.75 11.39 -10.51
N ASP A 83 6.62 11.11 -11.19
CA ASP A 83 5.46 12.01 -11.19
C ASP A 83 4.75 11.99 -9.82
N ILE A 84 4.80 10.86 -9.12
CA ILE A 84 4.34 10.78 -7.72
C ILE A 84 5.19 11.68 -6.81
N GLU A 85 6.53 11.63 -6.92
CA GLU A 85 7.41 12.52 -6.13
C GLU A 85 7.19 14.00 -6.46
N ARG A 86 7.01 14.33 -7.74
CA ARG A 86 6.69 15.70 -8.17
C ARG A 86 5.38 16.18 -7.55
N ALA A 87 4.35 15.32 -7.53
CA ALA A 87 3.07 15.64 -6.89
C ALA A 87 3.21 15.89 -5.39
N LEU A 88 4.04 15.11 -4.69
CA LEU A 88 4.34 15.31 -3.27
C LEU A 88 5.06 16.65 -3.01
N ALA A 89 5.86 17.11 -3.97
CA ALA A 89 6.51 18.42 -3.94
C ALA A 89 5.60 19.58 -4.42
N GLY A 90 4.35 19.30 -4.82
CA GLY A 90 3.41 20.29 -5.34
C GLY A 90 3.63 20.65 -6.82
N ASP A 91 4.49 19.92 -7.53
CA ASP A 91 4.78 20.13 -8.94
C ASP A 91 3.89 19.21 -9.80
N TYR A 92 2.79 19.76 -10.30
CA TYR A 92 1.79 19.04 -11.07
C TYR A 92 1.96 19.22 -12.58
N SER A 93 1.60 18.20 -13.33
CA SER A 93 1.57 18.22 -14.81
C SER A 93 0.59 19.27 -15.33
N GLN A 94 0.92 19.87 -16.48
CA GLN A 94 -0.01 20.72 -17.24
C GLN A 94 -1.06 19.88 -17.98
N ASP A 95 -0.77 18.62 -18.28
CA ASP A 95 -1.73 17.67 -18.83
C ASP A 95 -2.75 17.29 -17.76
N ALA A 96 -4.02 17.48 -18.07
CA ALA A 96 -5.13 17.30 -17.12
C ALA A 96 -5.18 15.86 -16.59
N HIS A 97 -5.11 14.87 -17.48
CA HIS A 97 -5.17 13.45 -17.08
C HIS A 97 -4.01 13.05 -16.17
N ARG A 98 -2.78 13.46 -16.51
CA ARG A 98 -1.60 13.19 -15.65
C ARG A 98 -1.70 13.91 -14.31
N ARG A 99 -2.22 15.14 -14.30
CA ARG A 99 -2.43 15.89 -13.06
C ARG A 99 -3.43 15.19 -12.15
N ASP A 100 -4.53 14.66 -12.69
CA ASP A 100 -5.55 13.94 -11.94
C ASP A 100 -4.96 12.67 -11.30
N LEU A 101 -4.19 11.88 -12.05
CA LEU A 101 -3.45 10.74 -11.54
C LEU A 101 -2.44 11.13 -10.43
N GLN A 102 -1.77 12.27 -10.56
CA GLN A 102 -0.87 12.81 -9.54
C GLN A 102 -1.62 13.21 -8.26
N ILE A 103 -2.80 13.80 -8.37
CA ILE A 103 -3.64 14.18 -7.23
C ILE A 103 -4.13 12.92 -6.50
N GLU A 104 -4.61 11.91 -7.23
CA GLU A 104 -4.99 10.62 -6.66
C GLU A 104 -3.83 9.94 -5.93
N ALA A 105 -2.65 9.93 -6.52
CA ALA A 105 -1.46 9.36 -5.90
C ALA A 105 -1.08 10.08 -4.60
N ARG A 106 -1.14 11.41 -4.59
CA ARG A 106 -0.90 12.21 -3.37
C ARG A 106 -1.93 11.89 -2.29
N ALA A 107 -3.21 11.79 -2.64
CA ALA A 107 -4.27 11.41 -1.72
C ALA A 107 -4.04 10.03 -1.10
N HIS A 108 -3.70 9.03 -1.92
CA HIS A 108 -3.37 7.68 -1.45
C HIS A 108 -2.19 7.68 -0.46
N ILE A 109 -1.10 8.36 -0.79
CA ILE A 109 0.10 8.44 0.06
C ILE A 109 -0.20 9.15 1.38
N ALA A 110 -1.00 10.22 1.37
CA ALA A 110 -1.38 10.93 2.57
C ALA A 110 -2.18 10.04 3.53
N VAL A 111 -3.13 9.24 3.00
CA VAL A 111 -3.89 8.29 3.81
C VAL A 111 -2.99 7.20 4.38
N GLN A 112 -2.10 6.62 3.56
CA GLN A 112 -1.19 5.60 4.05
C GLN A 112 -0.22 6.18 5.09
N HIS A 113 0.30 7.39 4.90
CA HIS A 113 1.16 8.06 5.89
C HIS A 113 0.45 8.24 7.23
N TRP A 114 -0.85 8.63 7.20
CA TRP A 114 -1.68 8.72 8.39
C TRP A 114 -1.86 7.36 9.08
N ILE A 115 -2.09 6.28 8.31
CA ILE A 115 -2.17 4.91 8.84
C ILE A 115 -0.84 4.49 9.48
N ASP A 116 0.28 4.67 8.77
CA ASP A 116 1.63 4.30 9.22
C ASP A 116 2.05 5.05 10.49
N GLY A 117 1.59 6.29 10.65
CA GLY A 117 1.82 7.13 11.83
C GLY A 117 0.91 6.81 13.02
N GLY A 118 0.09 5.75 12.95
CA GLY A 118 -0.82 5.37 14.04
C GLY A 118 -2.09 6.22 14.13
N GLY A 119 -2.40 7.00 13.10
CA GLY A 119 -3.60 7.83 13.08
C GLY A 119 -4.92 7.03 13.00
N LEU A 120 -4.86 5.78 12.54
CA LEU A 120 -6.00 4.87 12.55
C LEU A 120 -6.11 4.19 13.92
N GLU A 121 -6.84 4.81 14.83
CA GLU A 121 -7.04 4.31 16.21
C GLU A 121 -7.95 3.06 16.28
N ALA A 122 -8.91 2.96 15.36
CA ALA A 122 -9.83 1.83 15.30
C ALA A 122 -9.19 0.62 14.61
N LEU A 123 -9.70 -0.58 14.88
CA LEU A 123 -9.32 -1.77 14.13
C LEU A 123 -9.67 -1.57 12.64
N PRO A 124 -8.76 -1.90 11.71
CA PRO A 124 -8.94 -1.62 10.28
C PRO A 124 -10.18 -2.26 9.66
N THR A 125 -10.66 -3.36 10.25
CA THR A 125 -11.84 -4.11 9.80
C THR A 125 -13.16 -3.56 10.34
N THR A 126 -13.16 -2.47 11.11
CA THR A 126 -14.39 -1.81 11.55
C THR A 126 -14.99 -0.95 10.45
N ARG A 127 -16.31 -0.84 10.44
CA ARG A 127 -17.02 0.07 9.54
C ARG A 127 -16.47 1.50 9.66
N ARG A 128 -16.20 1.96 10.88
CA ARG A 128 -15.62 3.29 11.14
C ARG A 128 -14.29 3.47 10.44
N ALA A 129 -13.38 2.50 10.54
CA ALA A 129 -12.07 2.57 9.89
C ALA A 129 -12.20 2.58 8.37
N ILE A 130 -13.02 1.70 7.81
CA ILE A 130 -13.24 1.58 6.36
C ILE A 130 -13.80 2.89 5.79
N THR A 131 -14.82 3.47 6.41
CA THR A 131 -15.41 4.73 5.97
C THR A 131 -14.45 5.92 6.17
N GLU A 132 -13.64 5.93 7.23
CA GLU A 132 -12.64 6.97 7.48
C GLU A 132 -11.49 6.93 6.45
N ILE A 133 -11.01 5.73 6.10
CA ILE A 133 -9.99 5.56 5.05
C ILE A 133 -10.53 6.11 3.71
N HIS A 134 -11.75 5.73 3.33
CA HIS A 134 -12.39 6.23 2.13
C HIS A 134 -12.60 7.75 2.16
N ARG A 135 -13.10 8.27 3.28
CA ARG A 135 -13.33 9.71 3.47
C ARG A 135 -12.05 10.51 3.25
N ARG A 136 -10.96 10.14 3.94
CA ARG A 136 -9.65 10.81 3.84
C ARG A 136 -9.06 10.76 2.45
N PHE A 137 -9.27 9.65 1.75
CA PHE A 137 -8.83 9.55 0.36
C PHE A 137 -9.61 10.51 -0.54
N CYS A 138 -10.95 10.47 -0.49
CA CYS A 138 -11.79 11.22 -1.40
C CYS A 138 -11.83 12.73 -1.08
N GLU A 139 -11.71 13.14 0.19
CA GLU A 139 -11.67 14.57 0.58
C GLU A 139 -10.50 15.35 -0.05
N GLN A 140 -9.46 14.67 -0.50
CA GLN A 140 -8.32 15.28 -1.17
C GLN A 140 -8.46 15.40 -2.68
N LEU A 141 -9.52 14.80 -3.24
CA LEU A 141 -9.78 14.81 -4.66
C LEU A 141 -10.62 16.04 -5.04
N PRO A 142 -10.37 16.66 -6.21
CA PRO A 142 -11.22 17.72 -6.73
C PRO A 142 -12.60 17.18 -7.11
N GLU A 143 -13.57 18.08 -7.22
CA GLU A 143 -14.98 17.72 -7.48
C GLU A 143 -15.18 16.90 -8.75
N ASP A 144 -14.40 17.19 -9.79
CA ASP A 144 -14.47 16.48 -11.08
C ASP A 144 -14.09 14.99 -10.94
N LEU A 145 -13.18 14.65 -10.03
CA LEU A 145 -12.77 13.27 -9.74
C LEU A 145 -13.74 12.55 -8.76
N LEU A 146 -14.72 13.26 -8.21
CA LEU A 146 -15.77 12.69 -7.38
C LEU A 146 -17.07 12.41 -8.18
N ALA A 147 -17.06 12.61 -9.49
CA ALA A 147 -18.19 12.30 -10.37
C ALA A 147 -18.05 10.88 -10.93
N VAL A 148 -18.94 9.97 -10.53
CA VAL A 148 -18.97 8.59 -11.01
C VAL A 148 -19.95 8.48 -12.17
N GLU A 149 -19.46 8.03 -13.33
CA GLU A 149 -20.31 7.77 -14.50
C GLU A 149 -21.19 6.54 -14.26
N MET A 150 -22.48 6.70 -14.47
CA MET A 150 -23.42 5.58 -14.35
C MET A 150 -23.72 4.97 -15.73
N PRO A 151 -23.85 3.64 -15.83
CA PRO A 151 -24.21 2.98 -17.07
C PRO A 151 -25.55 3.46 -17.64
N ALA A 152 -25.68 3.44 -18.97
CA ALA A 152 -26.93 3.61 -19.71
C ALA A 152 -27.61 4.98 -19.59
N GLY A 153 -26.85 6.09 -19.76
CA GLY A 153 -27.43 7.43 -19.91
C GLY A 153 -28.04 8.02 -18.63
N ARG A 154 -27.78 7.44 -17.48
CA ARG A 154 -28.09 8.02 -16.17
C ARG A 154 -27.12 9.17 -15.90
N HIS A 155 -27.58 10.18 -15.16
CA HIS A 155 -26.73 11.29 -14.73
C HIS A 155 -25.57 10.78 -13.87
N ASN A 156 -24.41 11.43 -14.02
CA ASN A 156 -23.28 11.20 -13.13
C ASN A 156 -23.70 11.41 -11.67
N ILE A 157 -23.27 10.50 -10.80
CA ILE A 157 -23.56 10.59 -9.38
C ILE A 157 -22.32 11.12 -8.67
N ARG A 158 -22.52 12.12 -7.83
CA ARG A 158 -21.46 12.64 -6.99
C ARG A 158 -21.17 11.66 -5.84
N LEU A 159 -19.93 11.18 -5.77
CA LEU A 159 -19.42 10.44 -4.66
C LEU A 159 -19.23 11.37 -3.46
N ILE A 160 -19.75 10.97 -2.30
CA ILE A 160 -19.59 11.70 -1.05
C ILE A 160 -18.51 10.98 -0.22
N PRO A 161 -17.42 11.68 0.16
CA PRO A 161 -16.33 11.08 0.92
C PRO A 161 -16.81 10.38 2.21
N GLY A 162 -16.52 9.08 2.33
CA GLY A 162 -16.88 8.26 3.50
C GLY A 162 -18.31 7.75 3.53
N GLU A 163 -19.20 8.17 2.63
CA GLU A 163 -20.57 7.66 2.57
C GLU A 163 -20.64 6.31 1.83
N LEU A 164 -21.45 5.42 2.38
CA LEU A 164 -21.80 4.17 1.72
C LEU A 164 -22.67 4.43 0.51
N ARG A 165 -22.53 3.63 -0.54
CA ARG A 165 -23.34 3.77 -1.76
C ARG A 165 -24.83 3.65 -1.47
N ARG A 166 -25.61 4.40 -2.18
CA ARG A 166 -27.06 4.39 -2.14
C ARG A 166 -27.67 3.78 -3.41
N GLN A 167 -26.84 3.45 -4.40
CA GLN A 167 -27.20 2.82 -5.66
C GLN A 167 -26.58 1.43 -5.76
N ASP A 168 -27.25 0.57 -6.52
CA ASP A 168 -26.68 -0.72 -6.91
C ASP A 168 -25.61 -0.50 -7.99
N VAL A 169 -24.57 -1.29 -7.91
CA VAL A 169 -23.42 -1.26 -8.79
C VAL A 169 -23.16 -2.65 -9.39
N VAL A 170 -22.41 -2.69 -10.48
CA VAL A 170 -21.92 -3.94 -11.11
C VAL A 170 -20.41 -3.84 -11.24
N VAL A 171 -19.70 -4.88 -10.82
CA VAL A 171 -18.23 -4.92 -10.81
C VAL A 171 -17.76 -6.10 -11.66
N GLY A 172 -17.51 -5.83 -12.93
CA GLY A 172 -17.20 -6.91 -13.88
C GLY A 172 -18.35 -7.91 -13.99
N ARG A 173 -18.15 -9.12 -13.46
CA ARG A 173 -19.19 -10.17 -13.43
C ARG A 173 -19.87 -10.29 -12.06
N HIS A 174 -19.34 -9.64 -11.05
CA HIS A 174 -19.89 -9.64 -9.70
C HIS A 174 -21.02 -8.60 -9.59
N ILE A 175 -22.16 -9.03 -9.05
CA ILE A 175 -23.30 -8.18 -8.70
C ILE A 175 -23.32 -8.10 -7.18
N PRO A 176 -22.87 -6.99 -6.57
CA PRO A 176 -22.90 -6.83 -5.12
C PRO A 176 -24.33 -6.84 -4.57
N ILE A 177 -24.43 -7.01 -3.26
CA ILE A 177 -25.69 -6.87 -2.52
C ILE A 177 -26.36 -5.53 -2.79
N SER A 178 -27.67 -5.43 -2.53
CA SER A 178 -28.40 -4.16 -2.66
C SER A 178 -27.80 -3.06 -1.76
N ALA A 179 -27.84 -1.84 -2.21
CA ALA A 179 -27.26 -0.71 -1.48
C ALA A 179 -27.78 -0.58 -0.03
N PRO A 180 -29.10 -0.75 0.27
CA PRO A 180 -29.59 -0.73 1.63
C PRO A 180 -29.10 -1.88 2.52
N ALA A 181 -28.60 -2.97 1.93
CA ALA A 181 -28.03 -4.10 2.65
C ALA A 181 -26.61 -3.86 3.15
N VAL A 182 -25.83 -2.95 2.52
CA VAL A 182 -24.44 -2.70 2.84
C VAL A 182 -24.16 -2.49 4.33
N PRO A 183 -24.94 -1.71 5.11
CA PRO A 183 -24.68 -1.52 6.52
C PRO A 183 -24.72 -2.82 7.34
N ARG A 184 -25.69 -3.73 7.06
CA ARG A 184 -25.79 -5.01 7.82
C ARG A 184 -24.67 -5.97 7.45
N PHE A 185 -24.21 -5.98 6.19
CA PHE A 185 -23.08 -6.79 5.78
C PHE A 185 -21.75 -6.28 6.36
N LEU A 186 -21.55 -4.96 6.43
CA LEU A 186 -20.39 -4.38 7.11
C LEU A 186 -20.43 -4.64 8.62
N ALA A 187 -21.60 -4.65 9.26
CA ALA A 187 -21.72 -5.01 10.66
C ALA A 187 -21.30 -6.49 10.91
N ARG A 188 -21.73 -7.41 10.05
CA ARG A 188 -21.30 -8.81 10.11
C ARG A 188 -19.80 -8.98 9.84
N TYR A 189 -19.26 -8.23 8.87
CA TYR A 189 -17.84 -8.18 8.58
C TYR A 189 -17.02 -7.73 9.81
N GLU A 190 -17.44 -6.63 10.44
CA GLU A 190 -16.80 -6.09 11.64
C GLU A 190 -16.87 -7.07 12.82
N GLU A 191 -18.04 -7.70 13.04
CA GLU A 191 -18.23 -8.70 14.08
C GLU A 191 -17.23 -9.85 13.99
N VAL A 192 -17.01 -10.38 12.77
CA VAL A 192 -16.14 -11.54 12.56
C VAL A 192 -14.66 -11.16 12.60
N TYR A 193 -14.26 -10.09 11.90
CA TYR A 193 -12.85 -9.75 11.77
C TYR A 193 -12.32 -8.85 12.89
N GLY A 194 -13.19 -8.20 13.66
CA GLY A 194 -12.81 -7.28 14.73
C GLY A 194 -12.37 -7.97 16.04
N GLY A 195 -12.71 -9.24 16.22
CA GLY A 195 -12.43 -9.98 17.47
C GLY A 195 -11.29 -11.01 17.39
N LEU A 196 -10.55 -11.06 16.27
CA LEU A 196 -9.54 -12.10 16.03
C LEU A 196 -8.23 -11.85 16.77
N GLY A 197 -7.61 -12.93 17.26
CA GLY A 197 -6.22 -12.90 17.74
C GLY A 197 -5.23 -12.66 16.57
N LYS A 198 -3.98 -12.29 16.89
CA LYS A 198 -2.98 -11.87 15.88
C LYS A 198 -2.78 -12.90 14.75
N THR A 199 -2.57 -14.16 15.07
CA THR A 199 -2.36 -15.21 14.06
C THR A 199 -3.58 -15.39 13.18
N GLU A 200 -4.77 -15.40 13.79
CA GLU A 200 -6.05 -15.48 13.06
C GLU A 200 -6.24 -14.26 12.14
N SER A 201 -5.93 -13.06 12.62
CA SER A 201 -6.02 -11.83 11.81
C SER A 201 -5.12 -11.88 10.58
N VAL A 202 -3.91 -12.45 10.68
CA VAL A 202 -3.01 -12.62 9.54
C VAL A 202 -3.60 -13.62 8.53
N MET A 203 -4.09 -14.77 8.99
CA MET A 203 -4.73 -15.76 8.11
C MET A 203 -6.01 -15.22 7.49
N ALA A 204 -6.79 -14.47 8.26
CA ALA A 204 -8.05 -13.89 7.80
C ALA A 204 -7.89 -12.66 6.90
N ALA A 205 -6.68 -12.08 6.78
CA ALA A 205 -6.46 -10.85 6.02
C ALA A 205 -6.89 -10.99 4.55
N ALA A 206 -6.66 -12.15 3.92
CA ALA A 206 -7.11 -12.44 2.57
C ALA A 206 -8.64 -12.52 2.47
N ALA A 207 -9.27 -13.22 3.42
CA ALA A 207 -10.72 -13.35 3.47
C ALA A 207 -11.38 -11.98 3.68
N ALA A 208 -10.87 -11.19 4.64
CA ALA A 208 -11.34 -9.83 4.89
C ALA A 208 -11.18 -8.94 3.65
N HIS A 209 -10.04 -9.03 2.96
CA HIS A 209 -9.80 -8.30 1.72
C HIS A 209 -10.86 -8.64 0.66
N HIS A 210 -11.08 -9.93 0.40
CA HIS A 210 -12.08 -10.36 -0.58
C HIS A 210 -13.49 -9.95 -0.17
N ARG A 211 -13.91 -10.21 1.07
CA ARG A 211 -15.29 -9.93 1.52
C ARG A 211 -15.60 -8.43 1.52
N LEU A 212 -14.61 -7.55 1.76
CA LEU A 212 -14.79 -6.11 1.60
C LEU A 212 -15.04 -5.73 0.14
N LEU A 213 -14.29 -6.31 -0.80
CA LEU A 213 -14.52 -6.14 -2.24
C LEU A 213 -15.87 -6.71 -2.69
N TRP A 214 -16.27 -7.85 -2.13
CA TRP A 214 -17.55 -8.50 -2.41
C TRP A 214 -18.76 -7.66 -1.96
N ILE A 215 -18.69 -7.05 -0.77
CA ILE A 215 -19.71 -6.10 -0.27
C ILE A 215 -19.77 -4.85 -1.16
N HIS A 216 -18.61 -4.38 -1.62
CA HIS A 216 -18.44 -3.19 -2.44
C HIS A 216 -19.14 -1.96 -1.87
N PRO A 217 -18.71 -1.47 -0.69
CA PRO A 217 -19.50 -0.52 0.10
C PRO A 217 -19.62 0.89 -0.49
N PHE A 218 -18.77 1.28 -1.42
CA PHE A 218 -18.72 2.63 -1.99
C PHE A 218 -19.07 2.63 -3.48
N LEU A 219 -19.39 3.79 -4.03
CA LEU A 219 -19.60 3.96 -5.47
C LEU A 219 -18.32 3.76 -6.27
N ASP A 220 -17.18 4.23 -5.74
CA ASP A 220 -15.85 4.05 -6.29
C ASP A 220 -14.79 3.94 -5.17
N GLY A 221 -13.54 3.62 -5.54
CA GLY A 221 -12.41 3.55 -4.60
C GLY A 221 -12.33 2.26 -3.76
N ASN A 222 -13.24 1.30 -3.95
CA ASN A 222 -13.30 0.06 -3.15
C ASN A 222 -11.99 -0.74 -3.20
N GLY A 223 -11.36 -0.86 -4.36
CA GLY A 223 -10.08 -1.58 -4.52
C GLY A 223 -8.95 -0.93 -3.72
N ARG A 224 -8.80 0.39 -3.82
CA ARG A 224 -7.81 1.18 -3.08
C ARG A 224 -8.04 1.08 -1.57
N VAL A 225 -9.29 1.22 -1.12
CA VAL A 225 -9.67 1.07 0.29
C VAL A 225 -9.37 -0.34 0.80
N ALA A 226 -9.75 -1.39 0.08
CA ALA A 226 -9.49 -2.77 0.50
C ALA A 226 -7.98 -3.06 0.65
N ARG A 227 -7.14 -2.53 -0.24
CA ARG A 227 -5.68 -2.66 -0.13
C ARG A 227 -5.11 -1.86 1.04
N LEU A 228 -5.62 -0.65 1.31
CA LEU A 228 -5.24 0.14 2.49
C LEU A 228 -5.70 -0.50 3.80
N VAL A 229 -6.90 -1.09 3.84
CA VAL A 229 -7.39 -1.87 5.00
C VAL A 229 -6.49 -3.08 5.23
N SER A 230 -6.11 -3.81 4.18
CA SER A 230 -5.18 -4.94 4.29
C SER A 230 -3.81 -4.49 4.79
N HIS A 231 -3.27 -3.39 4.28
CA HIS A 231 -2.03 -2.80 4.76
C HIS A 231 -2.12 -2.45 6.25
N ALA A 232 -3.18 -1.76 6.66
CA ALA A 232 -3.40 -1.38 8.06
C ALA A 232 -3.54 -2.61 8.98
N THR A 233 -4.27 -3.64 8.54
CA THR A 233 -4.42 -4.90 9.28
C THR A 233 -3.09 -5.59 9.51
N LEU A 234 -2.27 -5.72 8.46
CA LEU A 234 -0.95 -6.33 8.54
C LEU A 234 0.01 -5.46 9.38
N LEU A 235 -0.06 -4.14 9.27
CA LEU A 235 0.74 -3.20 10.07
C LEU A 235 0.42 -3.31 11.57
N GLN A 236 -0.85 -3.38 11.95
CA GLN A 236 -1.26 -3.48 13.36
C GLN A 236 -1.04 -4.89 13.95
N THR A 237 -1.08 -5.92 13.10
CA THR A 237 -0.97 -7.32 13.54
C THR A 237 0.49 -7.79 13.59
N LEU A 238 1.29 -7.35 12.62
CA LEU A 238 2.70 -7.71 12.44
C LEU A 238 3.60 -6.51 12.76
N ASP A 239 4.84 -6.79 13.14
CA ASP A 239 5.88 -5.77 13.28
C ASP A 239 6.49 -5.46 11.90
N THR A 240 5.72 -4.79 11.02
CA THR A 240 6.14 -4.55 9.62
C THR A 240 7.03 -3.33 9.47
N GLY A 241 6.90 -2.35 10.37
CA GLY A 241 7.55 -1.05 10.23
C GLY A 241 7.20 -0.29 8.94
N ALA A 242 6.13 -0.67 8.24
CA ALA A 242 5.75 -0.16 6.92
C ALA A 242 6.86 -0.33 5.85
N LEU A 243 7.70 -1.38 5.96
CA LEU A 243 8.89 -1.60 5.13
C LEU A 243 8.65 -2.50 3.91
N TRP A 244 7.43 -2.99 3.73
CA TRP A 244 7.03 -3.79 2.57
C TRP A 244 5.55 -3.58 2.25
N SER A 245 5.13 -3.98 1.05
CA SER A 245 3.78 -3.76 0.56
C SER A 245 3.27 -4.95 -0.23
N ILE A 246 2.06 -5.42 0.11
CA ILE A 246 1.39 -6.45 -0.66
C ILE A 246 0.97 -5.96 -2.04
N ALA A 247 0.62 -4.68 -2.21
CA ALA A 247 0.13 -4.15 -3.48
C ALA A 247 1.11 -4.39 -4.65
N ARG A 248 2.44 -4.30 -4.39
CA ARG A 248 3.45 -4.64 -5.39
C ARG A 248 3.34 -6.09 -5.85
N GLY A 249 3.17 -7.02 -4.92
CA GLY A 249 3.02 -8.43 -5.25
C GLY A 249 1.73 -8.71 -6.01
N LEU A 250 0.60 -8.14 -5.58
CA LEU A 250 -0.69 -8.28 -6.26
C LEU A 250 -0.65 -7.71 -7.69
N ALA A 251 -0.02 -6.55 -7.87
CA ALA A 251 0.10 -5.92 -9.20
C ALA A 251 0.99 -6.73 -10.15
N ARG A 252 2.05 -7.35 -9.65
CA ARG A 252 2.94 -8.20 -10.46
C ARG A 252 2.27 -9.50 -10.92
N HIS A 253 1.24 -9.94 -10.21
CA HIS A 253 0.42 -11.12 -10.48
C HIS A 253 -1.06 -10.72 -10.62
N VAL A 254 -1.33 -9.61 -11.33
CA VAL A 254 -2.66 -8.98 -11.36
C VAL A 254 -3.73 -9.92 -11.94
N ASP A 255 -3.40 -10.73 -12.94
CA ASP A 255 -4.34 -11.66 -13.55
C ASP A 255 -4.67 -12.81 -12.59
N ASP A 256 -3.67 -13.38 -11.90
CA ASP A 256 -3.87 -14.38 -10.86
C ASP A 256 -4.70 -13.80 -9.72
N TYR A 257 -4.35 -12.60 -9.25
CA TYR A 257 -5.09 -11.90 -8.19
C TYR A 257 -6.56 -11.72 -8.55
N LYS A 258 -6.87 -11.21 -9.75
CA LYS A 258 -8.24 -11.06 -10.24
C LYS A 258 -8.94 -12.40 -10.42
N GLY A 259 -8.19 -13.41 -10.86
CA GLY A 259 -8.69 -14.79 -11.00
C GLY A 259 -9.09 -15.42 -9.66
N TYR A 260 -8.27 -15.25 -8.62
CA TYR A 260 -8.59 -15.73 -7.27
C TYR A 260 -9.77 -14.97 -6.64
N LEU A 261 -9.86 -13.66 -6.83
CA LEU A 261 -11.02 -12.89 -6.37
C LEU A 261 -12.31 -13.42 -7.02
N ALA A 262 -12.31 -13.60 -8.34
CA ALA A 262 -13.48 -14.12 -9.07
C ALA A 262 -13.82 -15.56 -8.66
N ALA A 263 -12.83 -16.39 -8.34
CA ALA A 263 -13.07 -17.75 -7.85
C ALA A 263 -13.75 -17.75 -6.46
N CYS A 264 -13.39 -16.80 -5.60
CA CYS A 264 -14.00 -16.65 -4.28
C CYS A 264 -15.45 -16.12 -4.31
N ASP A 265 -15.92 -15.61 -5.45
CA ASP A 265 -17.33 -15.23 -5.68
C ASP A 265 -18.20 -16.42 -6.04
N LEU A 266 -17.60 -17.55 -6.43
CA LEU A 266 -18.33 -18.72 -6.87
C LEU A 266 -19.02 -19.44 -5.70
N PRO A 267 -20.22 -20.00 -5.92
CA PRO A 267 -20.86 -20.81 -4.93
C PRO A 267 -20.05 -22.08 -4.63
N ARG A 268 -20.19 -22.61 -3.42
CA ARG A 268 -19.60 -23.89 -3.05
C ARG A 268 -20.06 -24.99 -4.02
N ARG A 269 -19.17 -25.94 -4.32
CA ARG A 269 -19.43 -26.98 -5.31
C ARG A 269 -20.19 -28.19 -4.74
N ASN A 270 -19.92 -28.53 -3.47
CA ASN A 270 -20.51 -29.68 -2.76
C ASN A 270 -20.27 -29.57 -1.24
N ASP A 271 -20.67 -30.58 -0.49
CA ASP A 271 -20.54 -30.60 0.97
C ASP A 271 -19.10 -30.71 1.50
N LEU A 272 -18.13 -31.04 0.63
CA LEU A 272 -16.69 -31.06 0.96
C LEU A 272 -16.03 -29.69 0.76
N ASP A 273 -16.71 -28.76 0.10
CA ASP A 273 -16.24 -27.40 -0.16
C ASP A 273 -16.70 -26.41 0.93
N GLY A 274 -16.59 -26.82 2.18
CA GLY A 274 -16.92 -26.01 3.35
C GLY A 274 -18.42 -25.87 3.64
N ARG A 275 -18.73 -24.91 4.51
CA ARG A 275 -20.10 -24.58 4.92
C ARG A 275 -20.38 -23.12 4.56
N GLY A 276 -21.52 -22.86 3.97
CA GLY A 276 -21.90 -21.54 3.50
C GLY A 276 -22.18 -21.52 2.01
N PRO A 277 -22.67 -20.42 1.47
CA PRO A 277 -23.00 -20.29 0.04
C PRO A 277 -21.77 -20.26 -0.87
N LEU A 278 -20.64 -19.67 -0.43
CA LEU A 278 -19.43 -19.51 -1.24
C LEU A 278 -18.42 -20.64 -1.01
N SER A 279 -17.50 -20.84 -1.97
CA SER A 279 -16.48 -21.88 -1.91
C SER A 279 -15.41 -21.61 -0.85
N GLU A 280 -15.23 -22.52 0.10
CA GLU A 280 -14.11 -22.48 1.08
C GLU A 280 -12.79 -22.88 0.40
N GLU A 281 -12.79 -23.81 -0.56
CA GLU A 281 -11.57 -24.19 -1.28
C GLU A 281 -11.00 -23.00 -2.06
N ALA A 282 -11.85 -22.20 -2.71
CA ALA A 282 -11.42 -20.99 -3.37
C ALA A 282 -10.85 -19.97 -2.37
N LEU A 283 -11.48 -19.81 -1.21
CA LEU A 283 -10.99 -18.95 -0.16
C LEU A 283 -9.63 -19.41 0.40
N VAL A 284 -9.44 -20.71 0.58
CA VAL A 284 -8.14 -21.32 0.96
C VAL A 284 -7.08 -21.00 -0.10
N ALA A 285 -7.38 -21.23 -1.36
CA ALA A 285 -6.46 -20.98 -2.46
C ALA A 285 -6.05 -19.50 -2.54
N PHE A 286 -7.02 -18.59 -2.40
CA PHE A 286 -6.73 -17.16 -2.34
C PHE A 286 -5.90 -16.79 -1.10
N THR A 287 -6.19 -17.37 0.07
CA THR A 287 -5.42 -17.11 1.30
C THR A 287 -3.98 -17.58 1.15
N GLN A 288 -3.74 -18.74 0.56
CA GLN A 288 -2.39 -19.23 0.25
C GLN A 288 -1.65 -18.26 -0.69
N PHE A 289 -2.29 -17.88 -1.79
CA PHE A 289 -1.74 -16.91 -2.75
C PHE A 289 -1.38 -15.59 -2.05
N PHE A 290 -2.29 -15.06 -1.23
CA PHE A 290 -2.11 -13.79 -0.52
C PHE A 290 -0.93 -13.85 0.46
N LEU A 291 -0.85 -14.89 1.30
CA LEU A 291 0.24 -15.05 2.27
C LEU A 291 1.59 -15.31 1.59
N HIS A 292 1.64 -16.12 0.54
CA HIS A 292 2.85 -16.29 -0.27
C HIS A 292 3.28 -14.97 -0.91
N THR A 293 2.34 -14.20 -1.43
CA THR A 293 2.63 -12.87 -1.98
C THR A 293 3.20 -11.94 -0.92
N CYS A 294 2.67 -11.93 0.31
CA CYS A 294 3.24 -11.18 1.42
C CYS A 294 4.68 -11.63 1.73
N LEU A 295 4.91 -12.94 1.83
CA LEU A 295 6.26 -13.50 2.07
C LEU A 295 7.25 -13.11 0.99
N ASP A 296 6.85 -13.16 -0.28
CA ASP A 296 7.70 -12.76 -1.40
C ASP A 296 8.07 -11.26 -1.32
N GLN A 297 7.14 -10.41 -0.87
CA GLN A 297 7.43 -9.00 -0.69
C GLN A 297 8.41 -8.75 0.48
N VAL A 298 8.26 -9.47 1.58
CA VAL A 298 9.22 -9.38 2.69
C VAL A 298 10.60 -9.85 2.24
N ARG A 299 10.71 -11.01 1.59
CA ARG A 299 11.98 -11.56 1.07
C ARG A 299 12.63 -10.61 0.07
N PHE A 300 11.85 -10.03 -0.83
CA PHE A 300 12.32 -9.03 -1.78
C PHE A 300 12.94 -7.83 -1.06
N MET A 301 12.29 -7.32 -0.02
CA MET A 301 12.83 -6.20 0.75
C MET A 301 14.03 -6.60 1.62
N GLU A 302 14.06 -7.80 2.19
CA GLU A 302 15.22 -8.35 2.91
C GLU A 302 16.46 -8.38 2.01
N GLU A 303 16.33 -8.89 0.79
CA GLU A 303 17.43 -8.97 -0.19
C GLU A 303 17.85 -7.56 -0.64
N LEU A 304 16.88 -6.70 -0.93
CA LEU A 304 17.12 -5.34 -1.38
C LEU A 304 17.85 -4.51 -0.31
N MET A 305 17.52 -4.73 0.97
CA MET A 305 18.05 -3.99 2.11
C MET A 305 19.27 -4.66 2.74
N GLN A 306 19.77 -5.75 2.19
CA GLN A 306 20.98 -6.40 2.69
C GLN A 306 22.14 -5.37 2.78
N PRO A 307 22.71 -5.12 3.99
CA PRO A 307 23.58 -3.95 4.20
C PRO A 307 24.77 -3.87 3.24
N GLY A 308 25.41 -5.01 2.95
CA GLY A 308 26.52 -5.07 2.01
C GLY A 308 26.13 -4.71 0.58
N HIS A 309 24.99 -5.21 0.11
CA HIS A 309 24.48 -4.97 -1.24
C HIS A 309 23.98 -3.52 -1.41
N LEU A 310 23.23 -3.02 -0.44
CA LEU A 310 22.74 -1.63 -0.47
C LEU A 310 23.93 -0.65 -0.47
N ARG A 311 24.91 -0.87 0.43
CA ARG A 311 26.12 -0.07 0.48
C ARG A 311 26.87 -0.09 -0.85
N ALA A 312 27.11 -1.26 -1.43
CA ALA A 312 27.79 -1.38 -2.70
C ALA A 312 27.10 -0.61 -3.83
N ARG A 313 25.77 -0.71 -3.93
CA ARG A 313 24.99 0.02 -4.96
C ARG A 313 25.05 1.54 -4.79
N ILE A 314 24.93 2.03 -3.55
CA ILE A 314 24.99 3.46 -3.26
C ILE A 314 26.38 4.04 -3.55
N LEU A 315 27.43 3.33 -3.15
CA LEU A 315 28.81 3.79 -3.35
C LEU A 315 29.20 3.73 -4.83
N LEU A 316 28.83 2.68 -5.56
CA LEU A 316 29.05 2.58 -7.00
C LEU A 316 28.39 3.74 -7.75
N TRP A 317 27.12 4.04 -7.40
CA TRP A 317 26.43 5.20 -7.96
C TRP A 317 27.19 6.50 -7.66
N ALA A 318 27.65 6.71 -6.43
CA ALA A 318 28.37 7.93 -6.06
C ALA A 318 29.71 8.06 -6.79
N GLU A 319 30.44 6.96 -6.97
CA GLU A 319 31.67 6.94 -7.76
C GLU A 319 31.43 7.30 -9.23
N ASP A 320 30.35 6.76 -9.84
CA ASP A 320 29.97 7.13 -11.21
C ASP A 320 29.64 8.64 -11.30
N GLU A 321 28.89 9.19 -10.33
CA GLU A 321 28.57 10.63 -10.31
C GLU A 321 29.81 11.50 -10.11
N ILE A 322 30.80 11.03 -9.32
CA ILE A 322 32.08 11.71 -9.15
C ILE A 322 32.88 11.68 -10.47
N ARG A 323 32.97 10.55 -11.17
CA ARG A 323 33.63 10.43 -12.49
C ARG A 323 33.00 11.36 -13.52
N LEU A 324 31.68 11.55 -13.45
CA LEU A 324 30.94 12.46 -14.33
C LEU A 324 30.98 13.93 -13.86
N ASN A 325 31.79 14.27 -12.84
CA ASN A 325 31.87 15.59 -12.23
C ASN A 325 30.53 16.16 -11.73
N ARG A 326 29.59 15.28 -11.37
CA ARG A 326 28.28 15.65 -10.82
C ARG A 326 28.28 15.66 -9.30
N LEU A 327 29.18 14.93 -8.66
CA LEU A 327 29.45 14.97 -7.23
C LEU A 327 30.92 15.34 -6.98
N PRO A 328 31.20 16.11 -5.91
CA PRO A 328 32.58 16.37 -5.51
C PRO A 328 33.29 15.09 -5.03
N PRO A 329 34.63 15.00 -5.18
CA PRO A 329 35.42 13.95 -4.54
C PRO A 329 35.13 13.87 -3.03
N LYS A 330 35.24 12.66 -2.45
CA LYS A 330 34.93 12.35 -1.04
C LYS A 330 33.43 12.36 -0.64
N ALA A 331 32.49 12.58 -1.59
CA ALA A 331 31.06 12.48 -1.33
C ALA A 331 30.66 11.07 -0.78
N THR A 332 31.36 10.03 -1.22
CA THR A 332 31.21 8.66 -0.74
C THR A 332 31.37 8.54 0.78
N ARG A 333 32.24 9.32 1.41
CA ARG A 333 32.47 9.28 2.88
C ARG A 333 31.24 9.72 3.67
N ILE A 334 30.50 10.72 3.19
CA ILE A 334 29.24 11.15 3.81
C ILE A 334 28.19 10.05 3.69
N LEU A 335 28.05 9.42 2.51
CA LEU A 335 27.11 8.33 2.28
C LEU A 335 27.44 7.09 3.12
N GLU A 336 28.73 6.73 3.26
CA GLU A 336 29.16 5.64 4.15
C GLU A 336 28.84 5.93 5.61
N ALA A 337 29.11 7.14 6.08
CA ALA A 337 28.78 7.53 7.45
C ALA A 337 27.28 7.42 7.73
N LEU A 338 26.45 7.86 6.78
CA LEU A 338 24.99 7.77 6.87
C LEU A 338 24.47 6.34 6.84
N LEU A 339 25.03 5.48 5.98
CA LEU A 339 24.68 4.06 5.93
C LEU A 339 25.00 3.32 7.23
N TYR A 340 26.12 3.68 7.88
CA TYR A 340 26.55 3.05 9.12
C TYR A 340 25.82 3.59 10.35
N ARG A 341 25.63 4.91 10.44
CA ARG A 341 25.06 5.59 11.62
C ARG A 341 23.55 5.81 11.54
N GLY A 342 22.99 5.81 10.31
CA GLY A 342 21.61 6.19 10.02
C GLY A 342 21.41 7.70 9.91
N GLU A 343 22.14 8.50 10.67
CA GLU A 343 22.11 9.97 10.63
C GLU A 343 23.52 10.55 10.81
N LEU A 344 23.71 11.81 10.39
CA LEU A 344 24.97 12.52 10.52
C LEU A 344 24.71 13.99 10.92
N PRO A 345 25.17 14.43 12.12
CA PRO A 345 25.16 15.85 12.47
C PRO A 345 25.96 16.65 11.45
N ARG A 346 25.40 17.79 10.99
CA ARG A 346 26.07 18.63 9.98
C ARG A 346 27.45 19.14 10.42
N SER A 347 27.64 19.33 11.72
CA SER A 347 28.92 19.74 12.30
C SER A 347 30.04 18.72 12.14
N GLU A 348 29.69 17.44 11.97
CA GLU A 348 30.67 16.36 11.80
C GLU A 348 31.09 16.15 10.33
N ALA A 349 30.35 16.74 9.38
CA ALA A 349 30.61 16.53 7.95
C ALA A 349 32.05 16.89 7.55
N ALA A 350 32.62 17.96 8.09
CA ALA A 350 33.99 18.39 7.81
C ALA A 350 35.04 17.35 8.25
N ALA A 351 34.83 16.80 9.45
CA ALA A 351 35.70 15.73 9.98
C ALA A 351 35.59 14.44 9.15
N ILE A 352 34.37 14.04 8.78
CA ILE A 352 34.11 12.83 7.97
C ILE A 352 34.80 12.91 6.61
N VAL A 353 34.71 14.07 5.92
CA VAL A 353 35.34 14.23 4.60
C VAL A 353 36.83 14.60 4.72
N ASP A 354 37.36 14.78 5.93
CA ASP A 354 38.73 15.24 6.16
C ASP A 354 39.06 16.46 5.27
N ALA A 355 38.30 17.55 5.46
CA ALA A 355 38.41 18.78 4.70
C ALA A 355 37.82 19.96 5.48
N GLY A 356 38.15 21.19 5.04
CA GLY A 356 37.60 22.40 5.64
C GLY A 356 36.07 22.52 5.47
N GLU A 357 35.43 23.23 6.37
CA GLU A 357 33.95 23.39 6.41
C GLU A 357 33.32 23.85 5.08
N ARG A 358 33.99 24.76 4.33
CA ARG A 358 33.48 25.22 3.04
C ARG A 358 33.39 24.09 2.04
N HIS A 359 34.37 23.19 2.03
CA HIS A 359 34.38 22.04 1.13
C HIS A 359 33.33 21.01 1.55
N ALA A 360 33.21 20.72 2.84
CA ALA A 360 32.17 19.83 3.38
C ALA A 360 30.75 20.32 3.04
N ARG A 361 30.48 21.62 3.21
CA ARG A 361 29.20 22.22 2.82
C ARG A 361 28.89 22.03 1.34
N ARG A 362 29.90 22.19 0.46
CA ARG A 362 29.73 21.94 -0.98
C ARG A 362 29.36 20.48 -1.28
N ILE A 363 30.01 19.53 -0.59
CA ILE A 363 29.69 18.11 -0.75
C ILE A 363 28.24 17.82 -0.29
N VAL A 364 27.87 18.31 0.89
CA VAL A 364 26.50 18.15 1.43
C VAL A 364 25.48 18.75 0.49
N SER A 365 25.70 20.00 -0.01
CA SER A 365 24.80 20.63 -0.98
C SER A 365 24.65 19.78 -2.25
N ALA A 366 25.74 19.33 -2.83
CA ALA A 366 25.70 18.52 -4.05
C ALA A 366 24.95 17.19 -3.84
N LEU A 367 25.10 16.54 -2.69
CA LEU A 367 24.34 15.33 -2.35
C LEU A 367 22.84 15.62 -2.14
N MET A 368 22.49 16.78 -1.55
CA MET A 368 21.11 17.24 -1.42
C MET A 368 20.48 17.55 -2.78
N ASP A 369 21.22 18.27 -3.64
CA ASP A 369 20.78 18.63 -4.99
C ASP A 369 20.51 17.38 -5.86
N ARG A 370 21.23 16.28 -5.58
CA ARG A 370 21.02 14.97 -6.22
C ARG A 370 19.90 14.15 -5.53
N GLY A 371 19.30 14.65 -4.44
CA GLY A 371 18.29 13.96 -3.67
C GLY A 371 18.82 12.73 -2.90
N ALA A 372 20.12 12.52 -2.82
CA ALA A 372 20.72 11.35 -2.17
C ALA A 372 20.63 11.43 -0.64
N ILE A 373 20.57 12.63 -0.11
CA ILE A 373 20.42 12.92 1.32
C ILE A 373 19.37 14.00 1.55
N SER A 374 18.76 13.97 2.72
CA SER A 374 17.76 14.94 3.17
C SER A 374 18.08 15.47 4.56
N SER A 375 17.39 16.53 4.95
CA SER A 375 17.42 17.09 6.29
C SER A 375 16.15 17.90 6.52
N GLU A 376 15.53 17.78 7.68
CA GLU A 376 14.29 18.48 8.04
C GLU A 376 14.47 19.99 8.16
N GLY A 377 15.70 20.46 8.40
CA GLY A 377 15.99 21.88 8.55
C GLY A 377 17.48 22.22 8.46
N PRO A 378 17.83 23.50 8.43
CA PRO A 378 19.21 23.95 8.25
C PRO A 378 20.19 23.48 9.34
N ARG A 379 19.66 23.13 10.53
CA ARG A 379 20.47 22.66 11.69
C ARG A 379 20.22 21.19 12.01
N SER A 380 19.21 20.56 11.39
CA SER A 380 18.88 19.15 11.61
C SER A 380 19.95 18.22 11.03
N PRO A 381 20.12 17.02 11.58
CA PRO A 381 21.00 16.00 11.01
C PRO A 381 20.70 15.69 9.55
N LEU A 382 21.68 15.12 8.88
CA LEU A 382 21.55 14.59 7.53
C LEU A 382 21.10 13.12 7.60
N HIS A 383 20.25 12.71 6.68
CA HIS A 383 19.76 11.34 6.53
C HIS A 383 19.89 10.90 5.08
N LEU A 384 20.01 9.59 4.85
CA LEU A 384 19.84 9.06 3.49
C LEU A 384 18.40 9.32 3.03
N ALA A 385 18.28 9.68 1.77
CA ALA A 385 16.99 9.74 1.08
C ALA A 385 16.96 8.68 -0.03
N PHE A 386 15.75 8.20 -0.36
CA PHE A 386 15.53 7.20 -1.41
C PHE A 386 14.57 7.76 -2.46
N PRO A 387 15.01 8.72 -3.30
CA PRO A 387 14.14 9.29 -4.31
C PRO A 387 13.85 8.28 -5.43
N ALA A 388 12.69 8.40 -6.06
CA ALA A 388 12.29 7.53 -7.18
C ALA A 388 13.29 7.60 -8.35
N THR A 389 13.96 8.75 -8.53
CA THR A 389 14.99 8.93 -9.55
C THR A 389 16.23 8.07 -9.32
N LEU A 390 16.57 7.74 -8.08
CA LEU A 390 17.69 6.87 -7.72
C LEU A 390 17.27 5.41 -7.50
N ALA A 391 15.98 5.13 -7.41
CA ALA A 391 15.47 3.77 -7.18
C ALA A 391 16.00 2.73 -8.17
N PRO A 392 16.13 2.98 -9.48
CA PRO A 392 16.70 1.99 -10.41
C PRO A 392 18.14 1.58 -10.08
N ARG A 393 18.91 2.47 -9.49
CA ARG A 393 20.33 2.25 -9.12
C ARG A 393 20.48 1.71 -7.70
N TRP A 394 19.74 2.24 -6.74
CA TRP A 394 19.87 1.91 -5.32
C TRP A 394 18.99 0.73 -4.92
N MET A 395 17.78 0.65 -5.49
CA MET A 395 16.73 -0.31 -5.16
C MET A 395 16.16 -0.97 -6.43
N PRO A 396 16.98 -1.75 -7.16
CA PRO A 396 16.56 -2.34 -8.43
C PRO A 396 15.32 -3.23 -8.25
N GLY A 397 14.39 -3.13 -9.20
CA GLY A 397 13.14 -3.87 -9.19
C GLY A 397 12.07 -3.34 -8.21
N LEU A 398 12.35 -2.24 -7.48
CA LEU A 398 11.33 -1.60 -6.62
C LEU A 398 10.16 -1.08 -7.46
N PHE A 399 10.48 -0.43 -8.57
CA PHE A 399 9.53 -0.01 -9.61
C PHE A 399 9.86 -0.74 -10.92
N PRO A 400 8.90 -0.85 -11.86
CA PRO A 400 9.20 -1.40 -13.17
C PRO A 400 10.22 -0.51 -13.88
N GLU A 401 11.14 -1.14 -14.58
CA GLU A 401 12.00 -0.41 -15.50
C GLU A 401 11.14 0.17 -16.64
N LYS A 402 11.40 1.40 -17.06
CA LYS A 402 10.75 1.95 -18.25
C LYS A 402 11.01 0.98 -19.41
N ARG A 403 9.96 0.41 -19.97
CA ARG A 403 10.07 -0.14 -21.32
C ARG A 403 10.41 1.04 -22.24
N ALA A 404 11.62 0.99 -22.80
CA ALA A 404 12.14 1.97 -23.74
C ALA A 404 11.22 2.06 -24.98
#